data_05ada25f8103ae47280361e3c1a7dc2c
#
_entry.id   05ada25f8103ae47280361e3c1a7dc2c
#
_cell.length_a   1.000
_cell.length_b   1.000
_cell.length_c   1.000
_cell.angle_alpha   90.00
_cell.angle_beta   90.00
_cell.angle_gamma   90.00
#
_symmetry.space_group_name_H-M   'P 1'
#
loop_
_entity.id
_entity.type
_entity.pdbx_description
1 polymer ?
#
loop_
_entity_poly.entity_id
_entity_poly.type
_entity_poly.pdbx_seq_one_letter_code
_entity_poly.pdbx_strand_id
1 'polypeptide(L)'
;DYDLVVIGSGPGGYVSAIKAAQKGKKTAVIEEKDIGGACLNVGCIPSKSYLTHAQWILSAEQANQYGLQVNKETLDFAKMVQRKDQVIQTLQGGIKQLFQKNKVDYIEGLASFDQEQQLFVNGEKISYTNLLLACGSHPFIPPINEVDKADYLTTDTFFNLEELPKELTVIGGGIVAVELAFAMKPLGVKVNLIEVASDILLTEDSVARQTIKKKLQQMKIDVTVQAKIEKVKKDAVVLSNGTKKYFDQLLIATGRQANLEVPQQLDLELDEVGHFVKVDQHYQTSKKGIYAIGDMIGGFQLAHAASAEGLRVVEAFCGGETYPVDQNMIPRCLYTDPEVASFGLGEDEAKENHDVTIKSFPFSGNGKALASAETEGFVKIISEQKYQQILGAVVVGSHATEMIHTILAVKESEGTVDELADIIFAHPTLSEAIGEEANSIIDQAIHG
;
A
#
# COMPACT_ATOMS: atom_id res chain seq x y z
N ASP A 1 28.01 13.82 -17.35
CA ASP A 1 27.82 14.45 -16.03
C ASP A 1 26.35 14.80 -15.84
N TYR A 2 25.75 14.38 -14.72
CA TYR A 2 24.36 14.64 -14.35
C TYR A 2 24.29 15.53 -13.10
N ASP A 3 23.27 16.38 -13.02
CA ASP A 3 22.96 17.13 -11.80
C ASP A 3 22.34 16.20 -10.75
N LEU A 4 21.53 15.22 -11.21
CA LEU A 4 20.91 14.19 -10.39
C LEU A 4 20.96 12.83 -11.10
N VAL A 5 21.41 11.81 -10.38
CA VAL A 5 21.21 10.41 -10.75
C VAL A 5 20.25 9.77 -9.73
N VAL A 6 19.26 9.06 -10.21
CA VAL A 6 18.30 8.32 -9.39
C VAL A 6 18.51 6.83 -9.60
N ILE A 7 18.69 6.06 -8.53
CA ILE A 7 18.79 4.59 -8.58
C ILE A 7 17.45 4.01 -8.16
N GLY A 8 16.78 3.34 -9.09
CA GLY A 8 15.44 2.80 -8.98
C GLY A 8 14.38 3.68 -9.62
N SER A 9 13.51 3.07 -10.42
CA SER A 9 12.42 3.74 -11.17
C SER A 9 11.03 3.49 -10.57
N GLY A 10 10.96 3.08 -9.30
CA GLY A 10 9.71 3.00 -8.55
C GLY A 10 9.04 4.38 -8.39
N PRO A 11 7.87 4.44 -7.71
CA PRO A 11 7.09 5.68 -7.58
C PRO A 11 7.90 6.86 -7.05
N GLY A 12 8.75 6.67 -6.05
CA GLY A 12 9.64 7.72 -5.55
C GLY A 12 10.68 8.15 -6.59
N GLY A 13 11.29 7.19 -7.30
CA GLY A 13 12.37 7.44 -8.25
C GLY A 13 11.91 8.16 -9.51
N TYR A 14 10.92 7.62 -10.25
CA TYR A 14 10.51 8.24 -11.51
C TYR A 14 9.86 9.61 -11.31
N VAL A 15 9.09 9.81 -10.24
CA VAL A 15 8.47 11.10 -9.91
C VAL A 15 9.54 12.15 -9.61
N SER A 16 10.55 11.81 -8.82
CA SER A 16 11.67 12.68 -8.50
C SER A 16 12.47 13.08 -9.72
N ALA A 17 12.79 12.11 -10.58
CA ALA A 17 13.56 12.35 -11.80
C ALA A 17 12.83 13.31 -12.75
N ILE A 18 11.55 13.09 -12.98
CA ILE A 18 10.73 13.97 -13.82
C ILE A 18 10.67 15.38 -13.22
N LYS A 19 10.44 15.49 -11.91
CA LYS A 19 10.38 16.79 -11.23
C LYS A 19 11.69 17.55 -11.30
N ALA A 20 12.83 16.86 -11.11
CA ALA A 20 14.16 17.45 -11.24
C ALA A 20 14.42 17.97 -12.66
N ALA A 21 14.07 17.17 -13.66
CA ALA A 21 14.18 17.57 -15.06
C ALA A 21 13.29 18.79 -15.40
N GLN A 22 12.07 18.85 -14.88
CA GLN A 22 11.18 20.01 -15.00
C GLN A 22 11.76 21.28 -14.36
N LYS A 23 12.60 21.13 -13.34
CA LYS A 23 13.36 22.23 -12.71
C LYS A 23 14.68 22.54 -13.44
N GLY A 24 14.88 21.99 -14.64
CA GLY A 24 16.04 22.26 -15.51
C GLY A 24 17.30 21.47 -15.14
N LYS A 25 17.19 20.43 -14.30
CA LYS A 25 18.32 19.58 -13.94
C LYS A 25 18.53 18.47 -14.97
N LYS A 26 19.79 18.24 -15.36
CA LYS A 26 20.15 17.10 -16.18
C LYS A 26 20.09 15.84 -15.34
N THR A 27 19.14 14.95 -15.66
CA THR A 27 18.76 13.83 -14.80
C THR A 27 18.85 12.50 -15.51
N ALA A 28 19.35 11.47 -14.82
CA ALA A 28 19.30 10.09 -15.27
C ALA A 28 18.60 9.22 -14.21
N VAL A 29 17.92 8.17 -14.68
CA VAL A 29 17.35 7.09 -13.85
C VAL A 29 18.01 5.78 -14.24
N ILE A 30 18.51 5.05 -13.26
CA ILE A 30 19.09 3.71 -13.43
C ILE A 30 18.10 2.71 -12.89
N GLU A 31 17.75 1.68 -13.66
CA GLU A 31 16.85 0.62 -13.26
C GLU A 31 17.40 -0.74 -13.64
N GLU A 32 17.49 -1.63 -12.65
CA GLU A 32 18.01 -2.99 -12.83
C GLU A 32 17.00 -3.94 -13.49
N LYS A 33 15.71 -3.74 -13.19
CA LYS A 33 14.63 -4.65 -13.60
C LYS A 33 13.63 -3.95 -14.50
N ASP A 34 12.41 -3.79 -14.03
CA ASP A 34 11.31 -3.25 -14.80
C ASP A 34 11.00 -1.82 -14.40
N ILE A 35 10.87 -0.94 -15.38
CA ILE A 35 10.48 0.45 -15.18
C ILE A 35 9.16 0.54 -14.39
N GLY A 36 9.11 1.43 -13.40
CA GLY A 36 7.97 1.61 -12.51
C GLY A 36 8.09 0.89 -11.16
N GLY A 37 9.13 0.05 -10.99
CA GLY A 37 9.45 -0.63 -9.74
C GLY A 37 8.42 -1.65 -9.29
N ALA A 38 8.51 -2.09 -8.02
CA ALA A 38 7.66 -3.14 -7.46
C ALA A 38 6.16 -2.80 -7.49
N CYS A 39 5.78 -1.57 -7.17
CA CYS A 39 4.37 -1.16 -7.12
C CYS A 39 3.65 -1.39 -8.46
N LEU A 40 4.27 -0.98 -9.57
CA LEU A 40 3.67 -1.10 -10.90
C LEU A 40 3.69 -2.53 -11.42
N ASN A 41 4.79 -3.26 -11.19
CA ASN A 41 5.03 -4.54 -11.87
C ASN A 41 4.57 -5.76 -11.07
N VAL A 42 4.74 -5.75 -9.74
CA VAL A 42 4.47 -6.92 -8.88
C VAL A 42 3.67 -6.60 -7.61
N GLY A 43 3.18 -5.38 -7.45
CA GLY A 43 2.51 -4.92 -6.23
C GLY A 43 1.13 -4.31 -6.46
N CYS A 44 1.06 -2.98 -6.37
CA CYS A 44 -0.20 -2.22 -6.34
C CYS A 44 -1.07 -2.47 -7.58
N ILE A 45 -0.49 -2.38 -8.76
CA ILE A 45 -1.26 -2.45 -10.02
C ILE A 45 -1.77 -3.85 -10.31
N PRO A 46 -0.95 -4.92 -10.29
CA PRO A 46 -1.45 -6.26 -10.53
C PRO A 46 -2.44 -6.72 -9.46
N SER A 47 -2.25 -6.37 -8.18
CA SER A 47 -3.19 -6.73 -7.12
C SER A 47 -4.56 -6.08 -7.32
N LYS A 48 -4.60 -4.79 -7.67
CA LYS A 48 -5.86 -4.06 -7.94
C LYS A 48 -6.55 -4.57 -9.20
N SER A 49 -5.78 -5.00 -10.21
CA SER A 49 -6.34 -5.69 -11.37
C SER A 49 -7.08 -6.98 -10.98
N TYR A 50 -6.50 -7.79 -10.08
CA TYR A 50 -7.13 -9.03 -9.60
C TYR A 50 -8.33 -8.75 -8.70
N LEU A 51 -8.23 -7.79 -7.79
CA LEU A 51 -9.33 -7.36 -6.93
C LEU A 51 -10.54 -6.84 -7.76
N THR A 52 -10.29 -6.17 -8.88
CA THR A 52 -11.36 -5.75 -9.80
C THR A 52 -12.15 -6.94 -10.35
N HIS A 53 -11.47 -8.02 -10.75
CA HIS A 53 -12.15 -9.24 -11.21
C HIS A 53 -12.94 -9.89 -10.06
N ALA A 54 -12.35 -9.96 -8.87
CA ALA A 54 -13.04 -10.46 -7.68
C ALA A 54 -14.32 -9.65 -7.40
N GLN A 55 -14.24 -8.31 -7.49
CA GLN A 55 -15.39 -7.43 -7.30
C GLN A 55 -16.49 -7.67 -8.34
N TRP A 56 -16.16 -7.89 -9.62
CA TRP A 56 -17.17 -8.23 -10.63
C TRP A 56 -17.90 -9.53 -10.32
N ILE A 57 -17.19 -10.54 -9.82
CA ILE A 57 -17.80 -11.81 -9.41
C ILE A 57 -18.72 -11.60 -8.21
N LEU A 58 -18.27 -10.87 -7.18
CA LEU A 58 -19.07 -10.56 -6.00
C LEU A 58 -20.32 -9.73 -6.37
N SER A 59 -20.17 -8.76 -7.27
CA SER A 59 -21.28 -7.96 -7.77
C SER A 59 -22.30 -8.81 -8.55
N ALA A 60 -21.85 -9.79 -9.34
CA ALA A 60 -22.72 -10.73 -10.03
C ALA A 60 -23.48 -11.63 -9.02
N GLU A 61 -22.82 -12.08 -7.96
CA GLU A 61 -23.46 -12.84 -6.88
C GLU A 61 -24.54 -12.03 -6.15
N GLN A 62 -24.22 -10.76 -5.85
CA GLN A 62 -25.16 -9.85 -5.23
C GLN A 62 -26.36 -9.56 -6.15
N ALA A 63 -26.12 -9.33 -7.43
CA ALA A 63 -27.18 -9.08 -8.42
C ALA A 63 -28.18 -10.24 -8.50
N ASN A 64 -27.72 -11.49 -8.36
CA ASN A 64 -28.60 -12.66 -8.33
C ASN A 64 -29.58 -12.64 -7.14
N GLN A 65 -29.19 -12.03 -6.01
CA GLN A 65 -30.07 -11.90 -4.84
C GLN A 65 -31.20 -10.86 -5.08
N TYR A 66 -30.97 -9.93 -6.00
CA TYR A 66 -31.91 -8.83 -6.29
C TYR A 66 -32.64 -8.95 -7.64
N GLY A 67 -32.72 -10.17 -8.19
CA GLY A 67 -33.58 -10.49 -9.33
C GLY A 67 -32.90 -10.49 -10.69
N LEU A 68 -31.60 -10.22 -10.77
CA LEU A 68 -30.83 -10.46 -11.98
C LEU A 68 -30.39 -11.93 -12.02
N GLN A 69 -30.49 -12.57 -13.19
CA GLN A 69 -29.93 -13.90 -13.39
C GLN A 69 -28.63 -13.79 -14.16
N VAL A 70 -27.53 -13.77 -13.41
CA VAL A 70 -26.18 -13.80 -13.99
C VAL A 70 -25.68 -15.23 -13.90
N ASN A 71 -25.57 -15.90 -15.06
CA ASN A 71 -24.95 -17.22 -15.10
C ASN A 71 -23.46 -17.09 -14.91
N LYS A 72 -22.91 -17.79 -13.92
CA LYS A 72 -21.47 -17.93 -13.75
C LYS A 72 -20.97 -18.92 -14.80
N GLU A 73 -20.45 -18.43 -15.88
CA GLU A 73 -19.63 -19.24 -16.77
C GLU A 73 -18.24 -19.45 -16.15
N THR A 74 -17.48 -20.40 -16.69
CA THR A 74 -16.14 -20.69 -16.21
C THR A 74 -15.25 -19.45 -16.36
N LEU A 75 -14.55 -19.07 -15.27
CA LEU A 75 -13.56 -18.01 -15.30
C LEU A 75 -12.42 -18.38 -16.27
N ASP A 76 -12.13 -17.52 -17.22
CA ASP A 76 -10.94 -17.61 -18.08
C ASP A 76 -9.78 -16.85 -17.40
N PHE A 77 -9.00 -17.58 -16.61
CA PHE A 77 -7.88 -16.97 -15.89
C PHE A 77 -6.80 -16.42 -16.82
N ALA A 78 -6.59 -17.03 -17.98
CA ALA A 78 -5.61 -16.54 -18.95
C ALA A 78 -5.97 -15.13 -19.46
N LYS A 79 -7.26 -14.84 -19.69
CA LYS A 79 -7.70 -13.47 -20.03
C LYS A 79 -7.50 -12.49 -18.90
N MET A 80 -7.68 -12.93 -17.65
CA MET A 80 -7.42 -12.10 -16.48
C MET A 80 -5.94 -11.73 -16.36
N VAL A 81 -5.04 -12.70 -16.56
CA VAL A 81 -3.58 -12.48 -16.62
C VAL A 81 -3.24 -11.53 -17.77
N GLN A 82 -3.77 -11.79 -18.97
CA GLN A 82 -3.53 -10.92 -20.14
C GLN A 82 -3.96 -9.47 -19.87
N ARG A 83 -5.12 -9.24 -19.26
CA ARG A 83 -5.56 -7.89 -18.90
C ARG A 83 -4.60 -7.23 -17.90
N LYS A 84 -4.16 -7.94 -16.87
CA LYS A 84 -3.17 -7.45 -15.91
C LYS A 84 -1.88 -7.03 -16.65
N ASP A 85 -1.36 -7.87 -17.53
CA ASP A 85 -0.13 -7.59 -18.27
C ASP A 85 -0.27 -6.37 -19.21
N GLN A 86 -1.41 -6.22 -19.87
CA GLN A 86 -1.71 -5.04 -20.68
C GLN A 86 -1.74 -3.75 -19.87
N VAL A 87 -2.30 -3.78 -18.66
CA VAL A 87 -2.31 -2.61 -17.77
C VAL A 87 -0.90 -2.23 -17.36
N ILE A 88 -0.09 -3.22 -16.96
CA ILE A 88 1.33 -3.00 -16.60
C ILE A 88 2.09 -2.40 -17.79
N GLN A 89 2.01 -2.99 -18.97
CA GLN A 89 2.69 -2.51 -20.18
C GLN A 89 2.28 -1.09 -20.56
N THR A 90 0.99 -0.77 -20.43
CA THR A 90 0.47 0.58 -20.69
C THR A 90 1.11 1.61 -19.77
N LEU A 91 1.20 1.30 -18.48
CA LEU A 91 1.79 2.19 -17.47
C LEU A 91 3.32 2.32 -17.65
N GLN A 92 4.01 1.21 -17.93
CA GLN A 92 5.44 1.25 -18.25
C GLN A 92 5.71 2.15 -19.46
N GLY A 93 4.92 1.99 -20.52
CA GLY A 93 4.98 2.85 -21.73
C GLY A 93 4.73 4.31 -21.40
N GLY A 94 3.79 4.60 -20.51
CA GLY A 94 3.50 5.95 -20.03
C GLY A 94 4.71 6.60 -19.32
N ILE A 95 5.38 5.86 -18.43
CA ILE A 95 6.58 6.36 -17.74
C ILE A 95 7.72 6.61 -18.75
N LYS A 96 7.95 5.69 -19.69
CA LYS A 96 8.96 5.88 -20.76
C LYS A 96 8.70 7.15 -21.59
N GLN A 97 7.44 7.40 -21.96
CA GLN A 97 7.04 8.62 -22.66
C GLN A 97 7.28 9.88 -21.80
N LEU A 98 6.99 9.82 -20.49
CA LEU A 98 7.26 10.93 -19.58
C LEU A 98 8.76 11.21 -19.45
N PHE A 99 9.61 10.21 -19.40
CA PHE A 99 11.06 10.38 -19.42
C PHE A 99 11.53 11.07 -20.72
N GLN A 100 11.08 10.58 -21.87
CA GLN A 100 11.41 11.19 -23.16
C GLN A 100 10.96 12.66 -23.24
N LYS A 101 9.71 12.95 -22.85
CA LYS A 101 9.15 14.31 -22.87
C LYS A 101 9.94 15.28 -21.98
N ASN A 102 10.41 14.81 -20.84
CA ASN A 102 11.14 15.63 -19.86
C ASN A 102 12.67 15.54 -20.03
N LYS A 103 13.17 14.80 -21.04
CA LYS A 103 14.61 14.61 -21.32
C LYS A 103 15.34 13.99 -20.10
N VAL A 104 14.71 13.02 -19.46
CA VAL A 104 15.33 12.16 -18.45
C VAL A 104 15.98 10.98 -19.16
N ASP A 105 17.27 10.78 -18.95
CA ASP A 105 17.99 9.64 -19.48
C ASP A 105 17.64 8.37 -18.67
N TYR A 106 17.14 7.33 -19.36
CA TYR A 106 16.81 6.06 -18.73
C TYR A 106 17.90 5.05 -19.07
N ILE A 107 18.55 4.49 -18.05
CA ILE A 107 19.67 3.56 -18.17
C ILE A 107 19.26 2.23 -17.54
N GLU A 108 19.10 1.21 -18.38
CA GLU A 108 18.83 -0.15 -17.94
C GLU A 108 20.13 -0.79 -17.48
N GLY A 109 20.18 -1.25 -16.22
CA GLY A 109 21.33 -1.92 -15.66
C GLY A 109 21.41 -1.82 -14.14
N LEU A 110 22.28 -2.64 -13.58
CA LEU A 110 22.59 -2.64 -12.15
C LEU A 110 23.59 -1.54 -11.81
N ALA A 111 23.21 -0.65 -10.91
CA ALA A 111 24.13 0.33 -10.33
C ALA A 111 25.10 -0.35 -9.35
N SER A 112 26.38 -0.08 -9.48
CA SER A 112 27.40 -0.57 -8.57
C SER A 112 28.43 0.53 -8.26
N PHE A 113 29.07 0.43 -7.11
CA PHE A 113 30.10 1.38 -6.66
C PHE A 113 31.42 0.64 -6.45
N ASP A 114 32.51 1.26 -6.91
CA ASP A 114 33.88 0.76 -6.67
C ASP A 114 34.39 1.18 -5.27
N GLN A 115 35.64 0.83 -4.96
CA GLN A 115 36.28 1.17 -3.69
C GLN A 115 36.45 2.69 -3.46
N GLU A 116 36.47 3.46 -4.57
CA GLU A 116 36.52 4.93 -4.52
C GLU A 116 35.12 5.55 -4.52
N GLN A 117 34.07 4.72 -4.40
CA GLN A 117 32.65 5.09 -4.41
C GLN A 117 32.22 5.80 -5.70
N GLN A 118 32.83 5.40 -6.81
CA GLN A 118 32.44 5.85 -8.14
C GLN A 118 31.33 4.94 -8.69
N LEU A 119 30.31 5.55 -9.28
CA LEU A 119 29.16 4.85 -9.81
C LEU A 119 29.46 4.26 -11.19
N PHE A 120 29.14 3.00 -11.37
CA PHE A 120 29.20 2.27 -12.63
C PHE A 120 27.86 1.61 -12.96
N VAL A 121 27.51 1.58 -14.23
CA VAL A 121 26.37 0.84 -14.78
C VAL A 121 26.86 0.17 -16.07
N ASN A 122 26.68 -1.15 -16.18
CA ASN A 122 27.14 -1.93 -17.35
C ASN A 122 28.62 -1.73 -17.70
N GLY A 123 29.46 -1.44 -16.71
CA GLY A 123 30.89 -1.19 -16.87
C GLY A 123 31.25 0.24 -17.28
N GLU A 124 30.26 1.11 -17.49
CA GLU A 124 30.47 2.53 -17.79
C GLU A 124 30.36 3.38 -16.53
N LYS A 125 31.31 4.31 -16.36
CA LYS A 125 31.30 5.25 -15.24
C LYS A 125 30.26 6.36 -15.46
N ILE A 126 29.43 6.60 -14.45
CA ILE A 126 28.42 7.65 -14.44
C ILE A 126 28.83 8.73 -13.44
N SER A 127 28.96 9.96 -13.91
CA SER A 127 29.29 11.12 -13.05
C SER A 127 28.04 11.89 -12.67
N TYR A 128 27.96 12.29 -11.40
CA TYR A 128 26.80 13.00 -10.84
C TYR A 128 27.22 14.03 -9.79
N THR A 129 26.37 15.05 -9.58
CA THR A 129 26.49 16.00 -8.48
C THR A 129 25.69 15.55 -7.27
N ASN A 130 24.47 15.05 -7.50
CA ASN A 130 23.59 14.51 -6.46
C ASN A 130 23.13 13.09 -6.84
N LEU A 131 22.94 12.26 -5.82
CA LEU A 131 22.47 10.89 -5.96
C LEU A 131 21.21 10.69 -5.10
N LEU A 132 20.16 10.15 -5.70
CA LEU A 132 18.95 9.74 -5.00
C LEU A 132 18.81 8.22 -5.03
N LEU A 133 18.81 7.60 -3.88
CA LEU A 133 18.57 6.20 -3.69
C LEU A 133 17.07 5.95 -3.51
N ALA A 134 16.46 5.27 -4.47
CA ALA A 134 15.07 4.84 -4.49
C ALA A 134 14.97 3.34 -4.81
N CYS A 135 15.90 2.54 -4.24
CA CYS A 135 16.09 1.12 -4.56
C CYS A 135 14.97 0.22 -3.99
N GLY A 136 14.09 0.75 -3.14
CA GLY A 136 12.93 0.04 -2.63
C GLY A 136 13.26 -1.10 -1.67
N SER A 137 12.49 -2.17 -1.78
CA SER A 137 12.52 -3.31 -0.86
C SER A 137 12.30 -4.63 -1.60
N HIS A 138 12.51 -5.73 -0.90
CA HIS A 138 12.23 -7.10 -1.35
C HIS A 138 11.39 -7.84 -0.30
N PRO A 139 10.69 -8.94 -0.67
CA PRO A 139 9.93 -9.73 0.29
C PRO A 139 10.80 -10.31 1.40
N PHE A 140 10.33 -10.23 2.64
CA PHE A 140 10.95 -10.89 3.77
C PHE A 140 10.47 -12.34 3.88
N ILE A 141 11.40 -13.29 3.90
CA ILE A 141 11.11 -14.69 4.14
C ILE A 141 11.63 -15.06 5.54
N PRO A 142 10.73 -15.32 6.50
CA PRO A 142 11.13 -15.68 7.85
C PRO A 142 11.83 -17.05 7.86
N PRO A 143 12.71 -17.31 8.84
CA PRO A 143 13.42 -18.56 8.96
C PRO A 143 12.50 -19.69 9.47
N ILE A 144 11.63 -20.20 8.59
CA ILE A 144 10.72 -21.31 8.89
C ILE A 144 11.42 -22.62 8.56
N ASN A 145 11.35 -23.59 9.48
CA ASN A 145 11.97 -24.90 9.30
C ASN A 145 11.43 -25.60 8.03
N GLU A 146 12.33 -26.11 7.21
CA GLU A 146 12.05 -26.83 5.96
C GLU A 146 11.30 -26.00 4.89
N VAL A 147 11.26 -24.67 4.98
CA VAL A 147 10.57 -23.82 4.00
C VAL A 147 11.09 -24.01 2.58
N ASP A 148 12.39 -24.25 2.42
CA ASP A 148 13.03 -24.47 1.12
C ASP A 148 12.60 -25.78 0.44
N LYS A 149 11.90 -26.68 1.15
CA LYS A 149 11.35 -27.89 0.56
C LYS A 149 10.04 -27.68 -0.20
N ALA A 150 9.39 -26.54 0.00
CA ALA A 150 8.18 -26.16 -0.72
C ALA A 150 8.55 -25.20 -1.86
N ASP A 151 7.82 -25.35 -2.97
CA ASP A 151 7.83 -24.34 -4.01
C ASP A 151 6.86 -23.24 -3.60
N TYR A 152 7.40 -22.14 -3.05
CA TYR A 152 6.58 -21.04 -2.56
C TYR A 152 6.70 -19.79 -3.42
N LEU A 153 5.62 -19.04 -3.45
CA LEU A 153 5.56 -17.70 -4.03
C LEU A 153 5.87 -16.65 -2.96
N THR A 154 6.42 -15.55 -3.40
CA THR A 154 6.51 -14.29 -2.65
C THR A 154 5.52 -13.28 -3.22
N THR A 155 5.38 -12.12 -2.58
CA THR A 155 4.58 -11.02 -3.14
C THR A 155 5.13 -10.51 -4.47
N ASP A 156 6.41 -10.70 -4.76
CA ASP A 156 7.04 -10.32 -6.03
C ASP A 156 6.84 -11.37 -7.14
N THR A 157 6.55 -12.61 -6.81
CA THR A 157 6.38 -13.71 -7.79
C THR A 157 4.95 -14.21 -7.93
N PHE A 158 4.04 -13.78 -7.06
CA PHE A 158 2.64 -14.22 -7.03
C PHE A 158 1.91 -14.01 -8.36
N PHE A 159 2.16 -12.90 -9.02
CA PHE A 159 1.48 -12.53 -10.26
C PHE A 159 2.05 -13.21 -11.52
N ASN A 160 3.04 -14.11 -11.34
CA ASN A 160 3.54 -14.99 -12.39
C ASN A 160 2.74 -16.30 -12.50
N LEU A 161 1.70 -16.50 -11.67
CA LEU A 161 0.81 -17.65 -11.78
C LEU A 161 0.16 -17.69 -13.16
N GLU A 162 0.28 -18.82 -13.84
CA GLU A 162 -0.35 -19.09 -15.14
C GLU A 162 -1.71 -19.79 -14.99
N GLU A 163 -1.89 -20.51 -13.87
CA GLU A 163 -3.12 -21.22 -13.53
C GLU A 163 -3.56 -20.92 -12.11
N LEU A 164 -4.87 -20.96 -11.88
CA LEU A 164 -5.42 -20.81 -10.53
C LEU A 164 -5.14 -22.06 -9.70
N PRO A 165 -4.56 -21.92 -8.49
CA PRO A 165 -4.47 -23.04 -7.57
C PRO A 165 -5.86 -23.42 -7.07
N LYS A 166 -6.06 -24.67 -6.71
CA LYS A 166 -7.30 -25.12 -6.04
C LYS A 166 -7.31 -24.67 -4.58
N GLU A 167 -6.13 -24.70 -3.94
CA GLU A 167 -5.94 -24.32 -2.55
C GLU A 167 -4.67 -23.48 -2.39
N LEU A 168 -4.85 -22.26 -1.90
CA LEU A 168 -3.79 -21.30 -1.58
C LEU A 168 -3.67 -21.17 -0.07
N THR A 169 -2.49 -21.47 0.48
CA THR A 169 -2.16 -21.14 1.86
C THR A 169 -1.21 -19.95 1.88
N VAL A 170 -1.54 -18.93 2.68
CA VAL A 170 -0.78 -17.70 2.84
C VAL A 170 -0.20 -17.66 4.25
N ILE A 171 1.10 -17.52 4.37
CA ILE A 171 1.77 -17.19 5.64
C ILE A 171 1.90 -15.68 5.70
N GLY A 172 1.22 -15.07 6.67
CA GLY A 172 1.08 -13.63 6.89
C GLY A 172 -0.38 -13.22 7.03
N GLY A 173 -0.62 -12.18 7.81
CA GLY A 173 -1.94 -11.59 8.06
C GLY A 173 -1.95 -10.07 7.88
N GLY A 174 -0.93 -9.52 7.23
CA GLY A 174 -0.86 -8.10 6.89
C GLY A 174 -1.74 -7.72 5.69
N ILE A 175 -1.66 -6.46 5.29
CA ILE A 175 -2.50 -5.86 4.22
C ILE A 175 -2.44 -6.69 2.93
N VAL A 176 -1.25 -7.00 2.44
CA VAL A 176 -1.06 -7.73 1.16
C VAL A 176 -1.65 -9.14 1.24
N ALA A 177 -1.41 -9.86 2.33
CA ALA A 177 -1.95 -11.21 2.55
C ALA A 177 -3.48 -11.21 2.51
N VAL A 178 -4.11 -10.27 3.21
CA VAL A 178 -5.56 -10.15 3.30
C VAL A 178 -6.16 -9.72 1.95
N GLU A 179 -5.57 -8.72 1.27
CA GLU A 179 -6.03 -8.32 -0.07
C GLU A 179 -5.97 -9.46 -1.08
N LEU A 180 -4.88 -10.23 -1.11
CA LEU A 180 -4.76 -11.37 -2.01
C LEU A 180 -5.75 -12.49 -1.66
N ALA A 181 -6.08 -12.70 -0.38
CA ALA A 181 -7.14 -13.61 0.01
C ALA A 181 -8.51 -13.15 -0.53
N PHE A 182 -8.82 -11.86 -0.44
CA PHE A 182 -10.03 -11.26 -1.04
C PHE A 182 -10.04 -11.36 -2.57
N ALA A 183 -8.88 -11.24 -3.22
CA ALA A 183 -8.77 -11.37 -4.67
C ALA A 183 -9.00 -12.81 -5.14
N MET A 184 -8.43 -13.79 -4.45
CA MET A 184 -8.39 -15.18 -4.91
C MET A 184 -9.67 -15.97 -4.55
N LYS A 185 -10.28 -15.66 -3.42
CA LYS A 185 -11.46 -16.40 -2.94
C LYS A 185 -12.64 -16.36 -3.91
N PRO A 186 -13.07 -15.20 -4.44
CA PRO A 186 -14.16 -15.13 -5.40
C PRO A 186 -13.88 -15.85 -6.72
N LEU A 187 -12.59 -15.99 -7.08
CA LEU A 187 -12.15 -16.75 -8.26
C LEU A 187 -12.32 -18.28 -8.11
N GLY A 188 -12.78 -18.75 -6.94
CA GLY A 188 -13.01 -20.18 -6.67
C GLY A 188 -11.87 -20.87 -5.93
N VAL A 189 -10.84 -20.15 -5.52
CA VAL A 189 -9.70 -20.71 -4.77
C VAL A 189 -10.11 -20.94 -3.31
N LYS A 190 -9.76 -22.08 -2.73
CA LYS A 190 -9.81 -22.28 -1.29
C LYS A 190 -8.63 -21.58 -0.66
N VAL A 191 -8.87 -20.67 0.30
CA VAL A 191 -7.81 -19.83 0.89
C VAL A 191 -7.69 -20.08 2.38
N ASN A 192 -6.45 -20.27 2.86
CA ASN A 192 -6.08 -20.33 4.27
C ASN A 192 -5.10 -19.19 4.57
N LEU A 193 -5.33 -18.43 5.63
CA LEU A 193 -4.41 -17.42 6.17
C LEU A 193 -3.81 -17.93 7.49
N ILE A 194 -2.49 -17.86 7.62
CA ILE A 194 -1.77 -18.24 8.84
C ILE A 194 -0.98 -17.03 9.33
N GLU A 195 -1.36 -16.49 10.49
CA GLU A 195 -0.70 -15.36 11.13
C GLU A 195 -0.11 -15.78 12.47
N VAL A 196 1.17 -15.47 12.68
CA VAL A 196 1.87 -15.79 13.94
C VAL A 196 1.58 -14.78 15.04
N ALA A 197 1.22 -13.55 14.68
CA ALA A 197 0.84 -12.50 15.61
C ALA A 197 -0.53 -12.77 16.25
N SER A 198 -0.90 -11.91 17.19
CA SER A 198 -2.15 -12.03 17.94
C SER A 198 -3.41 -11.89 17.10
N ASP A 199 -3.31 -11.15 15.98
CA ASP A 199 -4.41 -10.96 15.03
C ASP A 199 -3.88 -10.55 13.64
N ILE A 200 -4.76 -10.55 12.63
CA ILE A 200 -4.50 -9.98 11.32
C ILE A 200 -4.63 -8.46 11.36
N LEU A 201 -4.04 -7.75 10.41
CA LEU A 201 -4.20 -6.30 10.21
C LEU A 201 -3.97 -5.47 11.49
N LEU A 202 -2.94 -5.80 12.27
CA LEU A 202 -2.66 -5.17 13.56
C LEU A 202 -2.37 -3.67 13.48
N THR A 203 -2.00 -3.16 12.31
CA THR A 203 -1.76 -1.74 12.07
C THR A 203 -3.04 -0.93 11.84
N GLU A 204 -4.18 -1.61 11.67
CA GLU A 204 -5.45 -0.99 11.34
C GLU A 204 -6.34 -0.79 12.57
N ASP A 205 -7.28 0.14 12.47
CA ASP A 205 -8.31 0.39 13.49
C ASP A 205 -9.00 -0.91 13.92
N SER A 206 -9.25 -1.06 15.23
CA SER A 206 -9.77 -2.29 15.80
C SER A 206 -11.15 -2.66 15.28
N VAL A 207 -12.04 -1.67 15.05
CA VAL A 207 -13.40 -1.91 14.52
C VAL A 207 -13.35 -2.24 13.04
N ALA A 208 -12.47 -1.54 12.27
CA ALA A 208 -12.22 -1.87 10.88
C ALA A 208 -11.71 -3.30 10.72
N ARG A 209 -10.73 -3.70 11.54
CA ARG A 209 -10.19 -5.06 11.58
C ARG A 209 -11.26 -6.11 11.87
N GLN A 210 -12.13 -5.86 12.86
CA GLN A 210 -13.24 -6.77 13.19
C GLN A 210 -14.21 -6.91 12.02
N THR A 211 -14.52 -5.82 11.31
CA THR A 211 -15.37 -5.85 10.12
C THR A 211 -14.75 -6.73 9.03
N ILE A 212 -13.46 -6.58 8.75
CA ILE A 212 -12.77 -7.42 7.76
C ILE A 212 -12.72 -8.89 8.21
N LYS A 213 -12.45 -9.18 9.48
CA LYS A 213 -12.47 -10.56 10.01
C LYS A 213 -13.82 -11.23 9.82
N LYS A 214 -14.90 -10.52 10.12
CA LYS A 214 -16.26 -11.00 9.90
C LYS A 214 -16.50 -11.32 8.42
N LYS A 215 -16.04 -10.46 7.52
CA LYS A 215 -16.17 -10.69 6.07
C LYS A 215 -15.37 -11.91 5.60
N LEU A 216 -14.12 -12.06 6.06
CA LEU A 216 -13.30 -13.26 5.76
C LEU A 216 -14.01 -14.55 6.21
N GLN A 217 -14.64 -14.54 7.39
CA GLN A 217 -15.43 -15.67 7.90
C GLN A 217 -16.64 -15.95 7.02
N GLN A 218 -17.39 -14.92 6.61
CA GLN A 218 -18.54 -15.05 5.69
C GLN A 218 -18.11 -15.64 4.34
N MET A 219 -16.95 -15.23 3.83
CA MET A 219 -16.35 -15.76 2.61
C MET A 219 -15.79 -17.19 2.79
N LYS A 220 -15.83 -17.75 4.00
CA LYS A 220 -15.25 -19.06 4.33
C LYS A 220 -13.74 -19.13 4.02
N ILE A 221 -13.02 -18.05 4.32
CA ILE A 221 -11.56 -18.03 4.35
C ILE A 221 -11.15 -18.50 5.75
N ASP A 222 -10.31 -19.52 5.81
CA ASP A 222 -9.81 -20.06 7.09
C ASP A 222 -8.67 -19.17 7.61
N VAL A 223 -8.88 -18.52 8.75
CA VAL A 223 -7.89 -17.62 9.38
C VAL A 223 -7.42 -18.23 10.68
N THR A 224 -6.13 -18.51 10.79
CA THR A 224 -5.47 -19.00 11.99
C THR A 224 -4.51 -17.94 12.48
N VAL A 225 -4.80 -17.35 13.64
CA VAL A 225 -3.93 -16.37 14.32
C VAL A 225 -3.18 -17.02 15.49
N GLN A 226 -2.16 -16.34 16.03
CA GLN A 226 -1.27 -16.86 17.06
C GLN A 226 -0.66 -18.23 16.67
N ALA A 227 -0.49 -18.44 15.39
CA ALA A 227 -0.02 -19.69 14.85
C ALA A 227 1.46 -19.91 15.20
N LYS A 228 1.77 -21.08 15.75
CA LYS A 228 3.18 -21.51 15.90
C LYS A 228 3.47 -22.48 14.78
N ILE A 229 4.16 -22.01 13.75
CA ILE A 229 4.55 -22.83 12.61
C ILE A 229 5.73 -23.70 13.04
N GLU A 230 5.58 -25.02 12.97
CA GLU A 230 6.64 -25.97 13.26
C GLU A 230 7.57 -26.13 12.05
N LYS A 231 6.96 -26.36 10.87
CA LYS A 231 7.68 -26.54 9.61
C LYS A 231 6.77 -26.44 8.39
N VAL A 232 7.39 -26.28 7.24
CA VAL A 232 6.74 -26.38 5.93
C VAL A 232 7.13 -27.69 5.27
N LYS A 233 6.13 -28.42 4.75
CA LYS A 233 6.32 -29.60 3.89
C LYS A 233 6.02 -29.23 2.44
N LYS A 234 6.21 -30.17 1.53
CA LYS A 234 5.96 -29.97 0.09
C LYS A 234 4.52 -29.49 -0.22
N ASP A 235 3.55 -29.91 0.59
CA ASP A 235 2.10 -29.73 0.35
C ASP A 235 1.32 -29.23 1.56
N ALA A 236 2.01 -28.90 2.67
CA ALA A 236 1.34 -28.47 3.89
C ALA A 236 2.24 -27.63 4.79
N VAL A 237 1.65 -26.62 5.45
CA VAL A 237 2.21 -25.96 6.63
C VAL A 237 1.76 -26.73 7.87
N VAL A 238 2.72 -27.16 8.68
CA VAL A 238 2.48 -27.92 9.92
C VAL A 238 2.62 -26.99 11.12
N LEU A 239 1.57 -26.90 11.91
CA LEU A 239 1.54 -26.11 13.16
C LEU A 239 1.98 -26.98 14.34
N SER A 240 2.51 -26.36 15.41
CA SER A 240 3.00 -27.03 16.61
C SER A 240 1.96 -27.87 17.34
N ASN A 241 0.67 -27.60 17.16
CA ASN A 241 -0.43 -28.39 17.69
C ASN A 241 -0.80 -29.62 16.82
N GLY A 242 -0.02 -29.89 15.77
CA GLY A 242 -0.23 -30.98 14.82
C GLY A 242 -1.21 -30.66 13.68
N THR A 243 -1.86 -29.49 13.69
CA THR A 243 -2.74 -29.07 12.59
C THR A 243 -1.93 -28.89 11.31
N LYS A 244 -2.51 -29.32 10.19
CA LYS A 244 -1.92 -29.14 8.86
C LYS A 244 -2.81 -28.25 8.02
N LYS A 245 -2.22 -27.25 7.37
CA LYS A 245 -2.88 -26.41 6.35
C LYS A 245 -2.29 -26.81 5.00
N TYR A 246 -3.08 -27.48 4.21
CA TYR A 246 -2.66 -27.98 2.90
C TYR A 246 -2.67 -26.86 1.85
N PHE A 247 -1.93 -27.05 0.77
CA PHE A 247 -1.90 -26.14 -0.37
C PHE A 247 -1.45 -26.84 -1.66
N ASP A 248 -1.94 -26.35 -2.79
CA ASP A 248 -1.30 -26.56 -4.09
C ASP A 248 -0.24 -25.49 -4.30
N GLN A 249 -0.51 -24.27 -3.77
CA GLN A 249 0.39 -23.13 -3.83
C GLN A 249 0.53 -22.49 -2.44
N LEU A 250 1.76 -22.22 -2.04
CA LEU A 250 2.10 -21.49 -0.82
C LEU A 250 2.53 -20.05 -1.19
N LEU A 251 2.00 -19.07 -0.49
CA LEU A 251 2.44 -17.67 -0.57
C LEU A 251 3.02 -17.24 0.78
N ILE A 252 4.21 -16.66 0.76
CA ILE A 252 4.81 -16.01 1.94
C ILE A 252 4.66 -14.50 1.78
N ALA A 253 3.85 -13.89 2.64
CA ALA A 253 3.51 -12.47 2.63
C ALA A 253 3.69 -11.86 4.03
N THR A 254 4.92 -11.96 4.55
CA THR A 254 5.30 -11.62 5.93
C THR A 254 6.04 -10.28 6.04
N GLY A 255 5.83 -9.38 5.09
CA GLY A 255 6.44 -8.06 5.04
C GLY A 255 7.58 -7.95 4.04
N ARG A 256 8.24 -6.80 4.07
CA ARG A 256 9.32 -6.45 3.14
C ARG A 256 10.53 -5.91 3.90
N GLN A 257 11.71 -6.09 3.33
CA GLN A 257 12.98 -5.56 3.83
C GLN A 257 13.57 -4.58 2.82
N ALA A 258 14.20 -3.51 3.31
CA ALA A 258 14.88 -2.54 2.47
C ALA A 258 16.04 -3.17 1.69
N ASN A 259 16.23 -2.73 0.44
CA ASN A 259 17.40 -3.11 -0.38
C ASN A 259 18.60 -2.26 0.07
N LEU A 260 19.54 -2.89 0.75
CA LEU A 260 20.68 -2.21 1.39
C LEU A 260 22.02 -2.43 0.67
N GLU A 261 22.04 -3.10 -0.47
CA GLU A 261 23.27 -3.42 -1.22
C GLU A 261 24.00 -2.14 -1.66
N VAL A 262 23.30 -1.18 -2.21
CA VAL A 262 23.88 0.13 -2.62
C VAL A 262 24.26 0.98 -1.40
N PRO A 263 23.41 1.15 -0.38
CA PRO A 263 23.80 1.80 0.87
C PRO A 263 25.07 1.23 1.51
N GLN A 264 25.25 -0.10 1.49
CA GLN A 264 26.45 -0.76 2.05
C GLN A 264 27.71 -0.47 1.21
N GLN A 265 27.61 -0.47 -0.13
CA GLN A 265 28.75 -0.10 -1.00
C GLN A 265 29.18 1.35 -0.79
N LEU A 266 28.25 2.19 -0.38
CA LEU A 266 28.50 3.61 -0.08
C LEU A 266 28.83 3.87 1.39
N ASP A 267 28.94 2.87 2.26
CA ASP A 267 29.16 3.01 3.71
C ASP A 267 28.20 4.01 4.37
N LEU A 268 26.90 3.94 4.03
CA LEU A 268 25.90 4.82 4.61
C LEU A 268 25.49 4.34 6.00
N GLU A 269 25.21 5.30 6.90
CA GLU A 269 24.67 4.99 8.21
C GLU A 269 23.25 4.42 8.09
N LEU A 270 22.99 3.35 8.85
CA LEU A 270 21.68 2.76 9.02
C LEU A 270 21.06 3.18 10.35
N ASP A 271 19.78 2.88 10.53
CA ASP A 271 19.09 3.03 11.81
C ASP A 271 19.71 2.14 12.90
N GLU A 272 19.27 2.28 14.14
CA GLU A 272 19.84 1.57 15.30
C GLU A 272 19.73 0.04 15.19
N VAL A 273 18.76 -0.45 14.43
CA VAL A 273 18.53 -1.89 14.22
C VAL A 273 19.19 -2.40 12.94
N GLY A 274 19.70 -1.51 12.09
CA GLY A 274 20.35 -1.86 10.82
C GLY A 274 19.38 -2.26 9.70
N HIS A 275 18.11 -1.84 9.78
CA HIS A 275 17.08 -2.21 8.83
C HIS A 275 16.83 -1.17 7.74
N PHE A 276 17.09 0.12 8.01
CA PHE A 276 16.79 1.21 7.11
C PHE A 276 17.95 2.21 7.03
N VAL A 277 18.03 2.91 5.91
CA VAL A 277 18.99 4.00 5.72
C VAL A 277 18.58 5.18 6.59
N LYS A 278 19.51 5.66 7.41
CA LYS A 278 19.29 6.84 8.24
C LYS A 278 19.38 8.10 7.39
N VAL A 279 18.37 8.95 7.49
CA VAL A 279 18.31 10.25 6.79
C VAL A 279 17.97 11.38 7.74
N ASP A 280 18.32 12.59 7.35
CA ASP A 280 17.92 13.82 8.05
C ASP A 280 16.51 14.30 7.61
N GLN A 281 16.10 15.45 8.12
CA GLN A 281 14.79 16.06 7.78
C GLN A 281 14.63 16.44 6.29
N HIS A 282 15.70 16.43 5.52
CA HIS A 282 15.72 16.69 4.07
C HIS A 282 15.98 15.42 3.25
N TYR A 283 15.89 14.25 3.89
CA TYR A 283 16.18 12.93 3.29
C TYR A 283 17.63 12.74 2.86
N GLN A 284 18.57 13.60 3.33
CA GLN A 284 19.99 13.42 3.07
C GLN A 284 20.55 12.35 4.01
N THR A 285 21.34 11.46 3.45
CA THR A 285 22.03 10.39 4.19
C THR A 285 23.22 10.94 4.97
N SER A 286 24.00 10.06 5.62
CA SER A 286 25.26 10.42 6.28
C SER A 286 26.30 11.04 5.33
N LYS A 287 26.08 10.98 3.99
CA LYS A 287 26.96 11.57 2.98
C LYS A 287 26.28 12.72 2.24
N LYS A 288 27.00 13.84 2.18
CA LYS A 288 26.52 15.05 1.50
C LYS A 288 26.23 14.78 0.02
N GLY A 289 25.05 15.23 -0.46
CA GLY A 289 24.61 15.08 -1.84
C GLY A 289 24.08 13.69 -2.17
N ILE A 290 23.98 12.80 -1.18
CA ILE A 290 23.35 11.48 -1.32
C ILE A 290 22.09 11.45 -0.46
N TYR A 291 20.95 11.16 -1.10
CA TYR A 291 19.62 11.13 -0.51
C TYR A 291 19.04 9.72 -0.60
N ALA A 292 18.11 9.37 0.30
CA ALA A 292 17.38 8.12 0.24
C ALA A 292 15.90 8.34 0.57
N ILE A 293 15.01 7.62 -0.10
CA ILE A 293 13.55 7.74 0.06
C ILE A 293 12.84 6.38 -0.06
N GLY A 294 11.57 6.37 0.30
CA GLY A 294 10.69 5.22 0.14
C GLY A 294 11.02 4.08 1.10
N ASP A 295 10.81 2.85 0.65
CA ASP A 295 10.94 1.66 1.50
C ASP A 295 12.33 1.54 2.16
N MET A 296 13.34 2.18 1.61
CA MET A 296 14.71 2.15 2.14
C MET A 296 14.88 2.88 3.47
N ILE A 297 14.01 3.85 3.76
CA ILE A 297 14.09 4.68 4.97
C ILE A 297 13.03 4.32 6.03
N GLY A 298 12.22 3.31 5.76
CA GLY A 298 11.16 2.85 6.66
C GLY A 298 9.84 3.59 6.48
N GLY A 299 9.15 3.89 7.59
CA GLY A 299 7.81 4.47 7.56
C GLY A 299 6.75 3.48 7.09
N PHE A 300 5.72 3.96 6.40
CA PHE A 300 4.62 3.09 5.93
C PHE A 300 4.95 2.24 4.71
N GLN A 301 6.07 2.47 4.03
CA GLN A 301 6.45 1.75 2.80
C GLN A 301 5.35 1.80 1.73
N LEU A 302 4.80 2.99 1.49
CA LEU A 302 3.72 3.25 0.54
C LEU A 302 4.21 4.06 -0.67
N ALA A 303 3.71 3.71 -1.85
CA ALA A 303 4.12 4.33 -3.11
C ALA A 303 3.96 5.86 -3.12
N HIS A 304 2.82 6.35 -2.62
CA HIS A 304 2.54 7.80 -2.56
C HIS A 304 3.38 8.52 -1.50
N ALA A 305 3.76 7.84 -0.41
CA ALA A 305 4.72 8.39 0.55
C ALA A 305 6.09 8.58 -0.11
N ALA A 306 6.61 7.55 -0.79
CA ALA A 306 7.87 7.63 -1.52
C ALA A 306 7.86 8.74 -2.59
N SER A 307 6.76 8.91 -3.32
CA SER A 307 6.61 10.00 -4.29
C SER A 307 6.65 11.38 -3.63
N ALA A 308 5.95 11.55 -2.51
CA ALA A 308 5.95 12.81 -1.74
C ALA A 308 7.35 13.13 -1.19
N GLU A 309 8.04 12.14 -0.62
CA GLU A 309 9.43 12.27 -0.13
C GLU A 309 10.37 12.69 -1.27
N GLY A 310 10.25 12.04 -2.43
CA GLY A 310 11.06 12.38 -3.60
C GLY A 310 10.86 13.81 -4.09
N LEU A 311 9.64 14.32 -4.06
CA LEU A 311 9.36 15.73 -4.38
C LEU A 311 10.03 16.69 -3.38
N ARG A 312 10.06 16.33 -2.08
CA ARG A 312 10.76 17.10 -1.03
C ARG A 312 12.27 17.12 -1.28
N VAL A 313 12.87 15.98 -1.62
CA VAL A 313 14.30 15.90 -1.98
C VAL A 313 14.62 16.84 -3.14
N VAL A 314 13.83 16.79 -4.21
CA VAL A 314 14.04 17.64 -5.40
C VAL A 314 13.93 19.12 -5.01
N GLU A 315 12.99 19.50 -4.18
CA GLU A 315 12.84 20.86 -3.69
C GLU A 315 14.07 21.29 -2.90
N ALA A 316 14.53 20.45 -1.96
CA ALA A 316 15.68 20.73 -1.10
C ALA A 316 16.98 20.98 -1.91
N PHE A 317 17.34 20.07 -2.81
CA PHE A 317 18.57 20.24 -3.58
C PHE A 317 18.50 21.33 -4.66
N CYS A 318 17.31 21.75 -5.03
CA CYS A 318 17.11 22.93 -5.89
C CYS A 318 17.14 24.25 -5.12
N GLY A 319 17.36 24.22 -3.80
CA GLY A 319 17.49 25.40 -2.94
C GLY A 319 16.13 25.97 -2.46
N GLY A 320 15.05 25.21 -2.59
CA GLY A 320 13.74 25.57 -2.01
C GLY A 320 13.64 25.20 -0.54
N GLU A 321 12.76 25.87 0.19
CA GLU A 321 12.37 25.46 1.54
C GLU A 321 11.53 24.18 1.47
N THR A 322 11.83 23.22 2.34
CA THR A 322 11.09 21.97 2.41
C THR A 322 11.07 21.43 3.83
N TYR A 323 10.03 20.67 4.13
CA TYR A 323 9.81 19.98 5.40
C TYR A 323 9.63 18.50 5.11
N PRO A 324 9.96 17.60 6.06
CA PRO A 324 9.70 16.19 5.91
C PRO A 324 8.20 15.94 5.73
N VAL A 325 7.86 14.85 5.05
CA VAL A 325 6.46 14.42 4.90
C VAL A 325 5.93 14.05 6.28
N ASP A 326 4.81 14.68 6.69
CA ASP A 326 4.13 14.32 7.92
C ASP A 326 3.47 12.95 7.77
N GLN A 327 3.90 11.98 8.58
CA GLN A 327 3.38 10.62 8.56
C GLN A 327 1.87 10.59 8.88
N ASN A 328 1.36 11.52 9.69
CA ASN A 328 -0.06 11.65 10.01
C ASN A 328 -0.91 12.16 8.85
N MET A 329 -0.30 12.62 7.77
CA MET A 329 -0.99 13.08 6.56
C MET A 329 -0.96 12.03 5.44
N ILE A 330 -0.34 10.88 5.66
CA ILE A 330 -0.27 9.80 4.67
C ILE A 330 -1.49 8.90 4.78
N PRO A 331 -2.38 8.84 3.77
CA PRO A 331 -3.51 7.93 3.79
C PRO A 331 -3.06 6.48 3.60
N ARG A 332 -3.68 5.58 4.35
CA ARG A 332 -3.49 4.12 4.25
C ARG A 332 -4.77 3.49 3.74
N CYS A 333 -4.67 2.63 2.76
CA CYS A 333 -5.81 2.03 2.09
C CYS A 333 -5.68 0.52 1.96
N LEU A 334 -6.77 -0.20 2.27
CA LEU A 334 -6.97 -1.61 1.98
C LEU A 334 -8.08 -1.72 0.95
N TYR A 335 -7.84 -2.47 -0.10
CA TYR A 335 -8.78 -2.68 -1.21
C TYR A 335 -9.54 -3.99 -1.07
N THR A 336 -9.97 -4.27 0.16
CA THR A 336 -10.86 -5.37 0.51
C THR A 336 -12.32 -5.03 0.14
N ASP A 337 -13.27 -5.91 0.44
CA ASP A 337 -14.70 -5.64 0.35
C ASP A 337 -15.35 -5.98 1.71
N PRO A 338 -15.75 -4.96 2.51
CA PRO A 338 -15.63 -3.51 2.26
C PRO A 338 -14.18 -3.00 2.24
N GLU A 339 -13.93 -1.88 1.55
CA GLU A 339 -12.65 -1.17 1.61
C GLU A 339 -12.42 -0.57 3.00
N VAL A 340 -11.14 -0.36 3.34
CA VAL A 340 -10.73 0.38 4.55
C VAL A 340 -9.76 1.47 4.16
N ALA A 341 -9.99 2.69 4.65
CA ALA A 341 -9.06 3.80 4.49
C ALA A 341 -8.91 4.57 5.79
N SER A 342 -7.71 5.01 6.09
CA SER A 342 -7.42 5.76 7.32
C SER A 342 -6.25 6.72 7.13
N PHE A 343 -6.17 7.73 7.97
CA PHE A 343 -4.98 8.56 8.15
C PHE A 343 -4.92 9.10 9.58
N GLY A 344 -3.77 9.62 9.96
CA GLY A 344 -3.56 10.28 11.24
C GLY A 344 -3.45 9.32 12.41
N LEU A 345 -3.74 9.86 13.59
CA LEU A 345 -3.64 9.12 14.85
C LEU A 345 -4.74 8.08 14.99
N GLY A 346 -4.40 6.91 15.53
CA GLY A 346 -5.38 5.95 16.01
C GLY A 346 -6.03 6.38 17.32
N GLU A 347 -7.12 5.71 17.73
CA GLU A 347 -7.85 6.07 18.95
C GLU A 347 -6.99 6.07 20.20
N ASP A 348 -6.19 5.03 20.40
CA ASP A 348 -5.38 4.88 21.62
C ASP A 348 -4.29 5.95 21.68
N GLU A 349 -3.57 6.15 20.58
CA GLU A 349 -2.53 7.17 20.47
C GLU A 349 -3.09 8.59 20.64
N ALA A 350 -4.27 8.87 20.08
CA ALA A 350 -4.93 10.15 20.23
C ALA A 350 -5.35 10.41 21.69
N LYS A 351 -5.90 9.40 22.39
CA LYS A 351 -6.28 9.48 23.79
C LYS A 351 -5.11 9.68 24.77
N GLU A 352 -3.93 9.17 24.40
CA GLU A 352 -2.72 9.35 25.22
C GLU A 352 -2.22 10.80 25.24
N ASN A 353 -2.44 11.54 24.14
CA ASN A 353 -1.82 12.84 23.92
C ASN A 353 -2.82 14.00 23.86
N HIS A 354 -4.12 13.74 23.74
CA HIS A 354 -5.14 14.76 23.55
C HIS A 354 -6.43 14.42 24.32
N ASP A 355 -7.18 15.46 24.69
CA ASP A 355 -8.59 15.31 25.03
C ASP A 355 -9.36 15.16 23.73
N VAL A 356 -10.00 14.01 23.50
CA VAL A 356 -10.59 13.66 22.21
C VAL A 356 -12.08 13.44 22.25
N THR A 357 -12.73 13.79 21.15
CA THR A 357 -14.08 13.34 20.80
C THR A 357 -13.96 12.35 19.64
N ILE A 358 -14.51 11.14 19.84
CA ILE A 358 -14.49 10.07 18.83
C ILE A 358 -15.91 9.59 18.66
N LYS A 359 -16.41 9.70 17.44
CA LYS A 359 -17.73 9.20 17.07
C LYS A 359 -17.65 8.45 15.74
N SER A 360 -18.69 7.73 15.39
CA SER A 360 -18.79 7.02 14.10
C SER A 360 -20.21 7.00 13.58
N PHE A 361 -20.37 7.24 12.28
CA PHE A 361 -21.65 7.14 11.58
C PHE A 361 -21.68 5.89 10.69
N PRO A 362 -22.64 4.96 10.87
CA PRO A 362 -22.74 3.75 10.09
C PRO A 362 -23.36 4.00 8.72
N PHE A 363 -22.90 3.32 7.68
CA PHE A 363 -23.49 3.39 6.33
C PHE A 363 -24.92 2.84 6.27
N SER A 364 -25.36 2.02 7.23
CA SER A 364 -26.75 1.61 7.33
C SER A 364 -27.74 2.79 7.55
N GLY A 365 -27.25 3.94 8.00
CA GLY A 365 -28.00 5.19 8.10
C GLY A 365 -27.93 6.08 6.84
N ASN A 366 -27.22 5.66 5.79
CA ASN A 366 -27.01 6.46 4.58
C ASN A 366 -27.92 5.98 3.43
N GLY A 367 -28.71 6.91 2.85
CA GLY A 367 -29.68 6.59 1.80
C GLY A 367 -29.06 6.02 0.53
N LYS A 368 -27.89 6.53 0.11
CA LYS A 368 -27.16 5.99 -1.06
C LYS A 368 -26.65 4.57 -0.82
N ALA A 369 -26.13 4.30 0.37
CA ALA A 369 -25.66 2.97 0.76
C ALA A 369 -26.81 1.95 0.74
N LEU A 370 -27.99 2.34 1.26
CA LEU A 370 -29.19 1.51 1.21
C LEU A 370 -29.63 1.23 -0.24
N ALA A 371 -29.69 2.26 -1.08
CA ALA A 371 -30.09 2.13 -2.49
C ALA A 371 -29.11 1.26 -3.30
N SER A 372 -27.81 1.26 -2.95
CA SER A 372 -26.78 0.45 -3.61
C SER A 372 -26.59 -0.92 -2.97
N ALA A 373 -27.30 -1.25 -1.87
CA ALA A 373 -27.10 -2.45 -1.04
C ALA A 373 -25.66 -2.60 -0.52
N GLU A 374 -25.04 -1.48 -0.15
CA GLU A 374 -23.64 -1.36 0.33
C GLU A 374 -23.61 -0.72 1.72
N THR A 375 -24.35 -1.30 2.66
CA THR A 375 -24.57 -0.73 4.01
C THR A 375 -23.53 -1.13 5.04
N GLU A 376 -22.56 -1.96 4.68
CA GLU A 376 -21.52 -2.41 5.59
C GLU A 376 -20.47 -1.32 5.80
N GLY A 377 -20.14 -1.05 7.07
CA GLY A 377 -19.09 -0.11 7.43
C GLY A 377 -19.56 1.20 8.04
N PHE A 378 -18.64 2.14 8.15
CA PHE A 378 -18.84 3.40 8.88
C PHE A 378 -17.81 4.46 8.47
N VAL A 379 -18.11 5.70 8.86
CA VAL A 379 -17.14 6.81 8.91
C VAL A 379 -16.85 7.09 10.39
N LYS A 380 -15.59 7.14 10.77
CA LYS A 380 -15.11 7.50 12.12
C LYS A 380 -14.17 8.69 12.01
N ILE A 381 -14.37 9.71 12.84
CA ILE A 381 -13.46 10.85 12.97
C ILE A 381 -12.98 10.92 14.40
N ILE A 382 -11.68 11.14 14.56
CA ILE A 382 -11.00 11.37 15.84
C ILE A 382 -10.63 12.84 15.86
N SER A 383 -11.23 13.62 16.76
CA SER A 383 -11.00 15.05 16.86
C SER A 383 -10.52 15.46 18.24
N GLU A 384 -9.72 16.53 18.30
CA GLU A 384 -9.39 17.21 19.55
C GLU A 384 -10.62 17.97 20.05
N GLN A 385 -10.87 17.90 21.36
CA GLN A 385 -12.15 18.34 21.94
C GLN A 385 -12.34 19.84 21.97
N LYS A 386 -11.27 20.63 22.16
CA LYS A 386 -11.35 22.07 22.38
C LYS A 386 -11.46 22.89 21.10
N TYR A 387 -10.62 22.56 20.11
CA TYR A 387 -10.51 23.28 18.85
C TYR A 387 -11.06 22.47 17.67
N GLN A 388 -11.51 21.24 17.94
CA GLN A 388 -12.08 20.31 16.97
C GLN A 388 -11.13 20.00 15.80
N GLN A 389 -9.82 20.06 16.08
CA GLN A 389 -8.82 19.66 15.12
C GLN A 389 -9.00 18.19 14.72
N ILE A 390 -8.95 17.90 13.44
CA ILE A 390 -9.01 16.53 12.93
C ILE A 390 -7.66 15.86 13.20
N LEU A 391 -7.62 14.88 14.12
CA LEU A 391 -6.41 14.14 14.49
C LEU A 391 -6.23 12.91 13.60
N GLY A 392 -7.32 12.23 13.26
CA GLY A 392 -7.34 11.05 12.43
C GLY A 392 -8.74 10.72 11.95
N ALA A 393 -8.82 9.83 10.98
CA ALA A 393 -10.09 9.32 10.47
C ALA A 393 -9.95 7.89 9.96
N VAL A 394 -11.06 7.16 10.00
CA VAL A 394 -11.20 5.81 9.44
C VAL A 394 -12.50 5.74 8.67
N VAL A 395 -12.45 5.29 7.44
CA VAL A 395 -13.62 4.98 6.64
C VAL A 395 -13.57 3.50 6.27
N VAL A 396 -14.64 2.77 6.56
CA VAL A 396 -14.83 1.38 6.15
C VAL A 396 -16.09 1.30 5.34
N GLY A 397 -16.00 0.82 4.11
CA GLY A 397 -17.18 0.73 3.24
C GLY A 397 -16.82 0.81 1.76
N SER A 398 -17.86 0.81 0.91
CA SER A 398 -17.68 1.03 -0.52
C SER A 398 -17.08 2.42 -0.79
N HIS A 399 -16.09 2.48 -1.66
CA HIS A 399 -15.36 3.71 -2.00
C HIS A 399 -14.64 4.41 -0.82
N ALA A 400 -14.35 3.70 0.27
CA ALA A 400 -13.63 4.26 1.41
C ALA A 400 -12.27 4.85 1.00
N THR A 401 -11.58 4.20 0.08
CA THR A 401 -10.26 4.64 -0.42
C THR A 401 -10.32 5.94 -1.23
N GLU A 402 -11.47 6.29 -1.78
CA GLU A 402 -11.73 7.58 -2.43
C GLU A 402 -12.24 8.62 -1.42
N MET A 403 -13.17 8.23 -0.55
CA MET A 403 -13.84 9.12 0.39
C MET A 403 -12.89 9.71 1.44
N ILE A 404 -11.87 8.98 1.88
CA ILE A 404 -10.92 9.43 2.91
C ILE A 404 -10.28 10.77 2.57
N HIS A 405 -10.07 11.03 1.28
CA HIS A 405 -9.44 12.25 0.80
C HIS A 405 -10.25 13.52 1.06
N THR A 406 -11.57 13.43 1.22
CA THR A 406 -12.40 14.58 1.61
C THR A 406 -12.02 15.08 3.00
N ILE A 407 -11.87 14.17 3.96
CA ILE A 407 -11.49 14.51 5.33
C ILE A 407 -10.02 14.99 5.37
N LEU A 408 -9.15 14.30 4.65
CA LEU A 408 -7.73 14.64 4.56
C LEU A 408 -7.52 16.03 3.93
N ALA A 409 -8.28 16.38 2.90
CA ALA A 409 -8.19 17.70 2.24
C ALA A 409 -8.59 18.85 3.19
N VAL A 410 -9.58 18.66 4.02
CA VAL A 410 -9.98 19.66 5.05
C VAL A 410 -8.83 19.80 6.06
N LYS A 411 -8.27 18.69 6.56
CA LYS A 411 -7.13 18.72 7.47
C LYS A 411 -5.89 19.37 6.85
N GLU A 412 -5.57 19.06 5.60
CA GLU A 412 -4.43 19.66 4.88
C GLU A 412 -4.58 21.17 4.70
N SER A 413 -5.82 21.64 4.62
CA SER A 413 -6.15 23.07 4.54
C SER A 413 -6.26 23.74 5.91
N GLU A 414 -5.77 23.10 6.98
CA GLU A 414 -5.86 23.56 8.37
C GLU A 414 -7.31 23.75 8.86
N GLY A 415 -8.29 23.13 8.17
CA GLY A 415 -9.67 23.09 8.59
C GLY A 415 -9.90 22.10 9.74
N THR A 416 -11.02 22.29 10.42
CA THR A 416 -11.47 21.51 11.57
C THR A 416 -12.73 20.72 11.25
N VAL A 417 -13.31 20.07 12.25
CA VAL A 417 -14.60 19.37 12.11
C VAL A 417 -15.71 20.33 11.75
N ASP A 418 -15.64 21.60 12.19
CA ASP A 418 -16.66 22.62 11.84
C ASP A 418 -16.73 22.86 10.34
N GLU A 419 -15.57 23.07 9.67
CA GLU A 419 -15.53 23.24 8.22
C GLU A 419 -16.02 21.98 7.49
N LEU A 420 -15.71 20.80 8.03
CA LEU A 420 -16.18 19.54 7.45
C LEU A 420 -17.70 19.39 7.59
N ALA A 421 -18.29 19.83 8.70
CA ALA A 421 -19.74 19.83 8.94
C ALA A 421 -20.49 20.82 8.05
N ASP A 422 -19.85 21.94 7.68
CA ASP A 422 -20.42 22.98 6.82
C ASP A 422 -20.40 22.64 5.32
N ILE A 423 -19.74 21.56 4.91
CA ILE A 423 -19.70 21.13 3.51
C ILE A 423 -21.11 20.75 3.05
N ILE A 424 -21.52 21.29 1.90
CA ILE A 424 -22.75 20.87 1.22
C ILE A 424 -22.43 19.60 0.40
N PHE A 425 -22.78 18.45 0.93
CA PHE A 425 -22.64 17.18 0.22
C PHE A 425 -23.80 16.98 -0.76
N ALA A 426 -23.46 16.47 -1.95
CA ALA A 426 -24.50 16.14 -2.92
C ALA A 426 -25.39 14.99 -2.43
N HIS A 427 -26.70 15.07 -2.66
CA HIS A 427 -27.67 14.04 -2.32
C HIS A 427 -28.15 13.31 -3.58
N PRO A 428 -28.22 11.95 -3.60
CA PRO A 428 -27.70 11.03 -2.56
C PRO A 428 -26.26 10.60 -2.86
N THR A 429 -25.41 10.63 -1.86
CA THR A 429 -24.00 10.16 -1.95
C THR A 429 -23.58 9.40 -0.69
N LEU A 430 -22.56 8.56 -0.80
CA LEU A 430 -21.91 7.96 0.37
C LEU A 430 -21.18 9.02 1.20
N SER A 431 -20.67 10.06 0.56
CA SER A 431 -19.93 11.15 1.22
C SER A 431 -20.76 11.94 2.22
N GLU A 432 -22.10 11.92 2.13
CA GLU A 432 -22.99 12.52 3.14
C GLU A 432 -22.73 11.93 4.53
N ALA A 433 -22.28 10.66 4.63
CA ALA A 433 -21.90 10.06 5.89
C ALA A 433 -20.74 10.79 6.59
N ILE A 434 -19.85 11.45 5.86
CA ILE A 434 -18.79 12.29 6.42
C ILE A 434 -19.40 13.54 7.08
N GLY A 435 -20.35 14.18 6.42
CA GLY A 435 -21.06 15.34 6.97
C GLY A 435 -21.87 14.99 8.20
N GLU A 436 -22.60 13.87 8.19
CA GLU A 436 -23.35 13.38 9.36
C GLU A 436 -22.44 13.07 10.55
N GLU A 437 -21.30 12.44 10.28
CA GLU A 437 -20.31 12.17 11.33
C GLU A 437 -19.74 13.47 11.91
N ALA A 438 -19.35 14.43 11.07
CA ALA A 438 -18.85 15.73 11.51
C ALA A 438 -19.90 16.48 12.33
N ASN A 439 -21.15 16.52 11.87
CA ASN A 439 -22.27 17.12 12.63
C ASN A 439 -22.52 16.41 13.96
N SER A 440 -22.33 15.09 14.03
CA SER A 440 -22.43 14.32 15.27
C SER A 440 -21.41 14.78 16.30
N ILE A 441 -20.16 15.07 15.89
CA ILE A 441 -19.09 15.53 16.80
C ILE A 441 -19.43 16.89 17.41
N ILE A 442 -20.02 17.80 16.65
CA ILE A 442 -20.42 19.14 17.13
C ILE A 442 -21.83 19.18 17.72
N ASP A 443 -22.43 18.05 18.03
CA ASP A 443 -23.77 17.88 18.60
C ASP A 443 -24.91 18.49 17.75
N GLN A 444 -24.76 18.46 16.42
CA GLN A 444 -25.75 18.94 15.44
C GLN A 444 -26.28 17.81 14.53
N ALA A 445 -26.07 16.55 14.90
CA ALA A 445 -26.55 15.42 14.10
C ALA A 445 -28.08 15.46 13.93
N ILE A 446 -28.52 15.16 12.68
CA ILE A 446 -29.93 15.06 12.34
C ILE A 446 -30.36 13.60 12.18
N HIS A 447 -29.50 12.78 11.59
CA HIS A 447 -29.80 11.39 11.24
C HIS A 447 -28.98 10.37 12.06
N GLY A 448 -28.27 10.81 13.08
CA GLY A 448 -27.39 9.98 13.91
C GLY A 448 -27.96 9.68 15.31
#